data_1ea18aec8ab9eb5d8a68abf05e4083a5
#
_entry.id   1ea18aec8ab9eb5d8a68abf05e4083a5
#
_cell.length_a   1.000
_cell.length_b   1.000
_cell.length_c   1.000
_cell.angle_alpha   90.00
_cell.angle_beta   90.00
_cell.angle_gamma   90.00
#
_symmetry.space_group_name_H-M   'P 1'
#
loop_
_entity.id
_entity.type
_entity.pdbx_description
1 polymer ?
#
loop_
_entity_poly.entity_id
_entity_poly.type
_entity_poly.pdbx_seq_one_letter_code
_entity_poly.pdbx_strand_id
1 'polypeptide(L)'
;MSDVLNMQALARLVPFGSRVLDLGCGDGAMLAYLQRTRGCSGYGIEIDGANLLACVRRGVTVIQLNLDQGLALFGDQSFDVVLQIDTLQHLRNAQVMLRETVRVGRIGIVAFPNFAHWPNRLSVLRGRMPVTRRLPYQWYDTPNIRVGTHADLALLAQRSGLRVLDSFGLQDGAEIRLAPNLRAGTSVYRLARA
;
A
#
# COMPACT_ATOMS: atom_id res chain seq x y z
N MET A 1 -6.99 -10.30 13.26
CA MET A 1 -8.17 -9.40 13.49
C MET A 1 -7.89 -7.96 13.05
N SER A 2 -6.80 -7.31 13.48
CA SER A 2 -6.48 -5.92 13.09
C SER A 2 -6.14 -5.75 11.60
N ASP A 3 -5.52 -6.73 10.93
CA ASP A 3 -5.24 -6.63 9.50
C ASP A 3 -6.53 -6.64 8.67
N VAL A 4 -7.52 -7.40 9.10
CA VAL A 4 -8.87 -7.37 8.51
C VAL A 4 -9.53 -6.01 8.73
N LEU A 5 -9.41 -5.41 9.93
CA LEU A 5 -9.94 -4.08 10.22
C LEU A 5 -9.27 -2.99 9.38
N ASN A 6 -7.94 -3.07 9.22
CA ASN A 6 -7.19 -2.16 8.37
C ASN A 6 -7.59 -2.32 6.90
N MET A 7 -7.73 -3.56 6.41
CA MET A 7 -8.23 -3.84 5.05
C MET A 7 -9.61 -3.23 4.82
N GLN A 8 -10.54 -3.40 5.76
CA GLN A 8 -11.89 -2.80 5.69
C GLN A 8 -11.85 -1.28 5.67
N ALA A 9 -10.98 -0.66 6.49
CA ALA A 9 -10.81 0.79 6.49
C ALA A 9 -10.25 1.31 5.16
N LEU A 10 -9.24 0.64 4.60
CA LEU A 10 -8.68 0.98 3.28
C LEU A 10 -9.70 0.79 2.15
N ALA A 11 -10.50 -0.27 2.20
CA ALA A 11 -11.55 -0.52 1.22
C ALA A 11 -12.59 0.60 1.17
N ARG A 12 -12.87 1.29 2.28
CA ARG A 12 -13.80 2.44 2.32
C ARG A 12 -13.33 3.63 1.48
N LEU A 13 -12.02 3.72 1.21
CA LEU A 13 -11.45 4.78 0.37
C LEU A 13 -11.67 4.56 -1.13
N VAL A 14 -12.03 3.33 -1.53
CA VAL A 14 -12.30 2.97 -2.92
C VAL A 14 -13.76 3.23 -3.24
N PRO A 15 -14.12 4.06 -4.22
CA PRO A 15 -15.52 4.28 -4.61
C PRO A 15 -16.20 3.01 -5.10
N PHE A 16 -17.52 2.93 -4.97
CA PHE A 16 -18.30 1.81 -5.49
C PHE A 16 -18.17 1.70 -7.01
N GLY A 17 -18.12 0.47 -7.53
CA GLY A 17 -18.07 0.19 -8.97
C GLY A 17 -16.72 0.55 -9.64
N SER A 18 -15.70 0.94 -8.86
CA SER A 18 -14.39 1.33 -9.41
C SER A 18 -13.71 0.19 -10.13
N ARG A 19 -12.98 0.54 -11.20
CA ARG A 19 -11.97 -0.33 -11.81
C ARG A 19 -10.67 -0.18 -11.05
N VAL A 20 -10.21 -1.25 -10.41
CA VAL A 20 -9.09 -1.24 -9.46
C VAL A 20 -7.90 -2.03 -10.00
N LEU A 21 -6.70 -1.49 -9.86
CA LEU A 21 -5.44 -2.22 -10.02
C LEU A 21 -4.76 -2.32 -8.64
N ASP A 22 -4.45 -3.52 -8.18
CA ASP A 22 -3.80 -3.76 -6.90
C ASP A 22 -2.37 -4.23 -7.11
N LEU A 23 -1.41 -3.39 -6.76
CA LEU A 23 0.01 -3.61 -6.98
C LEU A 23 0.62 -4.39 -5.79
N GLY A 24 1.08 -5.61 -6.03
CA GLY A 24 1.52 -6.54 -5.00
C GLY A 24 0.32 -7.05 -4.20
N CYS A 25 -0.67 -7.59 -4.90
CA CYS A 25 -1.96 -7.93 -4.33
C CYS A 25 -1.93 -9.14 -3.36
N GLY A 26 -0.77 -9.78 -3.19
CA GLY A 26 -0.63 -10.96 -2.37
C GLY A 26 -1.62 -12.07 -2.76
N ASP A 27 -2.34 -12.60 -1.81
CA ASP A 27 -3.33 -13.65 -2.02
C ASP A 27 -4.67 -13.17 -2.62
N GLY A 28 -4.77 -11.89 -3.01
CA GLY A 28 -5.94 -11.28 -3.64
C GLY A 28 -7.08 -10.94 -2.67
N ALA A 29 -6.85 -10.98 -1.35
CA ALA A 29 -7.90 -10.77 -0.36
C ALA A 29 -8.57 -9.39 -0.47
N MET A 30 -7.81 -8.33 -0.73
CA MET A 30 -8.35 -6.96 -0.89
C MET A 30 -9.25 -6.87 -2.12
N LEU A 31 -8.80 -7.36 -3.27
CA LEU A 31 -9.62 -7.33 -4.51
C LEU A 31 -10.90 -8.15 -4.37
N ALA A 32 -10.81 -9.37 -3.84
CA ALA A 32 -11.99 -10.19 -3.59
C ALA A 32 -12.99 -9.52 -2.63
N TYR A 33 -12.48 -8.83 -1.61
CA TYR A 33 -13.31 -8.05 -0.70
C TYR A 33 -13.99 -6.87 -1.42
N LEU A 34 -13.25 -6.10 -2.23
CA LEU A 34 -13.79 -4.98 -3.01
C LEU A 34 -14.82 -5.43 -4.04
N GLN A 35 -14.58 -6.54 -4.75
CA GLN A 35 -15.54 -7.12 -5.68
C GLN A 35 -16.86 -7.43 -4.99
N ARG A 36 -16.81 -8.14 -3.85
CA ARG A 36 -17.99 -8.58 -3.12
C ARG A 36 -18.75 -7.45 -2.44
N THR A 37 -18.05 -6.47 -1.85
CA THR A 37 -18.67 -5.46 -0.97
C THR A 37 -18.91 -4.13 -1.64
N ARG A 38 -18.19 -3.82 -2.72
CA ARG A 38 -18.27 -2.54 -3.42
C ARG A 38 -18.52 -2.65 -4.92
N GLY A 39 -18.72 -3.86 -5.45
CA GLY A 39 -18.97 -4.07 -6.88
C GLY A 39 -17.81 -3.64 -7.78
N CYS A 40 -16.59 -3.58 -7.24
CA CYS A 40 -15.40 -3.21 -8.01
C CYS A 40 -15.02 -4.33 -8.98
N SER A 41 -14.34 -3.94 -10.06
CA SER A 41 -13.69 -4.85 -11.01
C SER A 41 -12.20 -4.52 -11.09
N GLY A 42 -11.39 -5.39 -11.71
CA GLY A 42 -9.99 -5.06 -11.96
C GLY A 42 -9.06 -6.26 -11.82
N TYR A 43 -7.77 -5.94 -11.61
CA TYR A 43 -6.68 -6.91 -11.65
C TYR A 43 -5.76 -6.75 -10.45
N GLY A 44 -5.18 -7.88 -10.02
CA GLY A 44 -4.01 -7.88 -9.14
C GLY A 44 -2.72 -8.00 -9.94
N ILE A 45 -1.64 -7.44 -9.42
CA ILE A 45 -0.29 -7.71 -9.87
C ILE A 45 0.46 -8.39 -8.73
N GLU A 46 1.07 -9.52 -9.01
CA GLU A 46 1.83 -10.30 -8.05
C GLU A 46 3.00 -11.00 -8.75
N ILE A 47 4.08 -11.26 -8.02
CA ILE A 47 5.25 -11.97 -8.55
C ILE A 47 5.36 -13.39 -7.99
N ASP A 48 4.89 -13.61 -6.76
CA ASP A 48 4.99 -14.89 -6.07
C ASP A 48 3.99 -15.93 -6.59
N GLY A 49 4.49 -17.10 -6.98
CA GLY A 49 3.67 -18.16 -7.57
C GLY A 49 2.60 -18.74 -6.62
N ALA A 50 2.87 -18.81 -5.32
CA ALA A 50 1.91 -19.31 -4.35
C ALA A 50 0.74 -18.32 -4.17
N ASN A 51 1.05 -17.03 -4.15
CA ASN A 51 0.05 -15.96 -4.10
C ASN A 51 -0.79 -15.91 -5.38
N LEU A 52 -0.18 -16.09 -6.56
CA LEU A 52 -0.93 -16.19 -7.84
C LEU A 52 -1.98 -17.30 -7.79
N LEU A 53 -1.59 -18.49 -7.31
CA LEU A 53 -2.54 -19.60 -7.15
C LEU A 53 -3.63 -19.29 -6.13
N ALA A 54 -3.31 -18.57 -5.05
CA ALA A 54 -4.30 -18.13 -4.07
C ALA A 54 -5.31 -17.15 -4.67
N CYS A 55 -4.86 -16.18 -5.50
CA CYS A 55 -5.73 -15.26 -6.24
C CYS A 55 -6.71 -16.03 -7.13
N VAL A 56 -6.22 -16.97 -7.94
CA VAL A 56 -7.06 -17.79 -8.83
C VAL A 56 -8.12 -18.55 -8.04
N ARG A 57 -7.75 -19.16 -6.93
CA ARG A 57 -8.71 -19.88 -6.04
C ARG A 57 -9.76 -18.96 -5.44
N ARG A 58 -9.46 -17.65 -5.27
CA ARG A 58 -10.41 -16.63 -4.80
C ARG A 58 -11.28 -16.04 -5.92
N GLY A 59 -11.04 -16.42 -7.18
CA GLY A 59 -11.72 -15.82 -8.33
C GLY A 59 -11.24 -14.41 -8.67
N VAL A 60 -10.01 -14.05 -8.25
CA VAL A 60 -9.39 -12.76 -8.55
C VAL A 60 -8.53 -12.90 -9.80
N THR A 61 -8.76 -12.04 -10.78
CA THR A 61 -7.89 -11.95 -11.95
C THR A 61 -6.56 -11.33 -11.56
N VAL A 62 -5.45 -12.01 -11.85
CA VAL A 62 -4.10 -11.60 -11.46
C VAL A 62 -3.15 -11.73 -12.65
N ILE A 63 -2.20 -10.80 -12.73
CA ILE A 63 -1.14 -10.77 -13.74
C ILE A 63 0.20 -10.97 -13.02
N GLN A 64 0.99 -11.92 -13.50
CA GLN A 64 2.35 -12.11 -12.99
C GLN A 64 3.27 -11.04 -13.60
N LEU A 65 3.73 -10.11 -12.76
CA LEU A 65 4.62 -9.04 -13.20
C LEU A 65 5.53 -8.60 -12.05
N ASN A 66 6.80 -8.37 -12.38
CA ASN A 66 7.73 -7.71 -11.46
C ASN A 66 7.52 -6.19 -11.53
N LEU A 67 7.05 -5.59 -10.45
CA LEU A 67 6.78 -4.15 -10.37
C LEU A 67 8.01 -3.27 -10.57
N ASP A 68 9.22 -3.76 -10.30
CA ASP A 68 10.46 -3.03 -10.60
C ASP A 68 10.69 -2.81 -12.11
N GLN A 69 9.96 -3.52 -12.98
CA GLN A 69 9.96 -3.31 -14.44
C GLN A 69 8.97 -2.20 -14.88
N GLY A 70 8.21 -1.64 -13.96
CA GLY A 70 7.22 -0.61 -14.25
C GLY A 70 5.85 -1.14 -14.69
N LEU A 71 4.98 -0.22 -15.09
CA LEU A 71 3.58 -0.49 -15.47
C LEU A 71 3.30 -0.17 -16.95
N ALA A 72 4.27 -0.37 -17.85
CA ALA A 72 4.14 -0.05 -19.27
C ALA A 72 2.99 -0.77 -19.99
N LEU A 73 2.51 -1.89 -19.45
CA LEU A 73 1.34 -2.63 -19.95
C LEU A 73 0.03 -1.85 -19.84
N PHE A 74 -0.02 -0.81 -18.98
CA PHE A 74 -1.23 -0.08 -18.70
C PHE A 74 -1.12 1.35 -19.21
N GLY A 75 -2.16 1.79 -19.91
CA GLY A 75 -2.30 3.18 -20.38
C GLY A 75 -2.58 4.15 -19.23
N ASP A 76 -2.39 5.45 -19.50
CA ASP A 76 -2.70 6.51 -18.55
C ASP A 76 -4.18 6.47 -18.16
N GLN A 77 -4.44 6.65 -16.85
CA GLN A 77 -5.79 6.70 -16.27
C GLN A 77 -6.71 5.53 -16.67
N SER A 78 -6.13 4.35 -16.94
CA SER A 78 -6.88 3.15 -17.31
C SER A 78 -7.62 2.50 -16.14
N PHE A 79 -7.37 2.95 -14.91
CA PHE A 79 -8.06 2.54 -13.69
C PHE A 79 -8.56 3.75 -12.91
N ASP A 80 -9.66 3.57 -12.18
CA ASP A 80 -10.17 4.61 -11.28
C ASP A 80 -9.32 4.71 -10.02
N VAL A 81 -8.89 3.55 -9.50
CA VAL A 81 -8.03 3.45 -8.31
C VAL A 81 -6.90 2.46 -8.54
N VAL A 82 -5.69 2.88 -8.18
CA VAL A 82 -4.53 1.97 -8.04
C VAL A 82 -4.18 1.85 -6.57
N LEU A 83 -4.19 0.62 -6.07
CA LEU A 83 -3.79 0.29 -4.70
C LEU A 83 -2.33 -0.09 -4.65
N GLN A 84 -1.64 0.34 -3.61
CA GLN A 84 -0.27 -0.04 -3.27
C GLN A 84 -0.19 -0.22 -1.76
N ILE A 85 -0.63 -1.40 -1.29
CA ILE A 85 -0.76 -1.71 0.14
C ILE A 85 0.37 -2.65 0.53
N ASP A 86 1.19 -2.22 1.50
CA ASP A 86 2.36 -2.97 1.98
C ASP A 86 3.32 -3.44 0.86
N THR A 87 3.44 -2.68 -0.22
CA THR A 87 4.24 -3.02 -1.41
C THR A 87 5.41 -2.08 -1.59
N LEU A 88 5.22 -0.78 -1.32
CA LEU A 88 6.20 0.26 -1.61
C LEU A 88 7.58 0.00 -0.98
N GLN A 89 7.61 -0.58 0.23
CA GLN A 89 8.83 -0.89 0.97
C GLN A 89 9.67 -2.03 0.36
N HIS A 90 9.11 -2.79 -0.56
CA HIS A 90 9.80 -3.89 -1.27
C HIS A 90 10.41 -3.45 -2.60
N LEU A 91 10.08 -2.26 -3.10
CA LEU A 91 10.46 -1.80 -4.43
C LEU A 91 11.80 -1.08 -4.43
N ARG A 92 12.64 -1.35 -5.43
CA ARG A 92 13.93 -0.67 -5.62
C ARG A 92 13.73 0.80 -5.98
N ASN A 93 12.72 1.12 -6.79
CA ASN A 93 12.42 2.45 -7.32
C ASN A 93 11.05 2.96 -6.86
N ALA A 94 10.89 3.16 -5.54
CA ALA A 94 9.64 3.62 -4.94
C ALA A 94 9.11 4.93 -5.58
N GLN A 95 10.00 5.89 -5.91
CA GLN A 95 9.60 7.15 -6.53
C GLN A 95 9.02 6.95 -7.93
N VAL A 96 9.64 6.11 -8.75
CA VAL A 96 9.13 5.79 -10.09
C VAL A 96 7.78 5.11 -9.97
N MET A 97 7.65 4.15 -9.07
CA MET A 97 6.37 3.43 -8.88
C MET A 97 5.25 4.34 -8.37
N LEU A 98 5.53 5.32 -7.51
CA LEU A 98 4.51 6.31 -7.11
C LEU A 98 4.01 7.14 -8.30
N ARG A 99 4.91 7.55 -9.22
CA ARG A 99 4.51 8.25 -10.46
C ARG A 99 3.67 7.34 -11.36
N GLU A 100 4.07 6.08 -11.54
CA GLU A 100 3.32 5.10 -12.31
C GLU A 100 1.93 4.83 -11.69
N THR A 101 1.83 4.75 -10.36
CA THR A 101 0.56 4.59 -9.63
C THR A 101 -0.45 5.67 -10.02
N VAL A 102 -0.05 6.94 -10.08
CA VAL A 102 -0.93 8.06 -10.45
C VAL A 102 -0.98 8.32 -11.96
N ARG A 103 -0.07 7.73 -12.75
CA ARG A 103 -0.18 7.71 -14.21
C ARG A 103 -1.28 6.76 -14.65
N VAL A 104 -1.25 5.55 -14.12
CA VAL A 104 -2.17 4.47 -14.50
C VAL A 104 -3.54 4.64 -13.84
N GLY A 105 -3.58 5.14 -12.60
CA GLY A 105 -4.80 5.40 -11.84
C GLY A 105 -5.16 6.88 -11.76
N ARG A 106 -6.46 7.16 -11.72
CA ARG A 106 -6.96 8.51 -11.39
C ARG A 106 -6.65 8.88 -9.95
N ILE A 107 -6.71 7.89 -9.06
CA ILE A 107 -6.35 8.00 -7.64
C ILE A 107 -5.42 6.85 -7.29
N GLY A 108 -4.29 7.16 -6.66
CA GLY A 108 -3.42 6.19 -5.99
C GLY A 108 -3.75 6.13 -4.50
N ILE A 109 -3.92 4.93 -3.95
CA ILE A 109 -4.03 4.71 -2.50
C ILE A 109 -2.79 3.91 -2.08
N VAL A 110 -1.94 4.54 -1.28
CA VAL A 110 -0.68 3.97 -0.82
C VAL A 110 -0.75 3.77 0.68
N ALA A 111 -0.47 2.57 1.14
CA ALA A 111 -0.38 2.25 2.56
C ALA A 111 0.88 1.44 2.83
N PHE A 112 1.60 1.78 3.91
CA PHE A 112 2.84 1.10 4.28
C PHE A 112 3.13 1.21 5.78
N PRO A 113 3.99 0.35 6.36
CA PRO A 113 4.36 0.39 7.77
C PRO A 113 5.06 1.72 8.13
N ASN A 114 4.54 2.42 9.13
CA ASN A 114 5.14 3.65 9.64
C ASN A 114 6.25 3.35 10.63
N PHE A 115 7.50 3.54 10.20
CA PHE A 115 8.67 3.31 11.06
C PHE A 115 8.73 4.28 12.26
N ALA A 116 8.15 5.48 12.14
CA ALA A 116 8.14 6.48 13.21
C ALA A 116 7.06 6.25 14.28
N HIS A 117 6.28 5.17 14.22
CA HIS A 117 5.33 4.80 15.27
C HIS A 117 6.03 4.67 16.63
N TRP A 118 5.41 5.19 17.70
CA TRP A 118 6.06 5.32 19.00
C TRP A 118 6.73 4.04 19.55
N PRO A 119 6.19 2.81 19.37
CA PRO A 119 6.87 1.60 19.84
C PRO A 119 8.21 1.36 19.12
N ASN A 120 8.25 1.67 17.81
CA ASN A 120 9.47 1.55 17.02
C ASN A 120 10.54 2.53 17.51
N ARG A 121 10.15 3.79 17.80
CA ARG A 121 11.06 4.80 18.36
C ARG A 121 11.65 4.34 19.71
N LEU A 122 10.82 3.75 20.56
CA LEU A 122 11.26 3.24 21.85
C LEU A 122 12.26 2.09 21.70
N SER A 123 12.07 1.22 20.70
CA SER A 123 13.02 0.14 20.39
C SER A 123 14.37 0.71 19.96
N VAL A 124 14.36 1.70 19.04
CA VAL A 124 15.59 2.35 18.56
C VAL A 124 16.30 3.11 19.68
N LEU A 125 15.57 3.81 20.56
CA LEU A 125 16.14 4.46 21.75
C LEU A 125 16.81 3.48 22.72
N ARG A 126 16.36 2.23 22.74
CA ARG A 126 16.99 1.13 23.50
C ARG A 126 18.15 0.45 22.74
N GLY A 127 18.57 0.99 21.59
CA GLY A 127 19.65 0.43 20.77
C GLY A 127 19.26 -0.83 19.98
N ARG A 128 17.98 -1.07 19.72
CA ARG A 128 17.50 -2.26 19.01
C ARG A 128 16.62 -1.88 17.81
N MET A 129 16.73 -2.65 16.71
CA MET A 129 15.79 -2.54 15.62
C MET A 129 14.39 -3.02 16.06
N PRO A 130 13.33 -2.32 15.67
CA PRO A 130 11.99 -2.69 16.07
C PRO A 130 11.55 -3.99 15.41
N VAL A 131 11.03 -4.92 16.24
CA VAL A 131 10.26 -6.07 15.78
C VAL A 131 8.88 -5.91 16.37
N THR A 132 7.92 -5.60 15.54
CA THR A 132 6.55 -5.29 15.93
C THR A 132 5.57 -5.99 14.99
N ARG A 133 4.29 -5.93 15.30
CA ARG A 133 3.26 -6.54 14.43
C ARG A 133 3.27 -6.02 12.99
N ARG A 134 3.62 -4.74 12.77
CA ARG A 134 3.70 -4.13 11.41
C ARG A 134 5.11 -4.26 10.79
N LEU A 135 6.09 -4.62 11.58
CA LEU A 135 7.46 -4.92 11.18
C LEU A 135 7.86 -6.25 11.83
N PRO A 136 7.31 -7.40 11.34
CA PRO A 136 7.41 -8.67 12.06
C PRO A 136 8.75 -9.38 11.89
N TYR A 137 9.61 -8.90 11.00
CA TYR A 137 10.88 -9.53 10.67
C TYR A 137 12.03 -8.98 11.48
N GLN A 138 13.06 -9.79 11.64
CA GLN A 138 14.35 -9.32 12.16
C GLN A 138 15.05 -8.44 11.10
N TRP A 139 16.02 -7.66 11.52
CA TRP A 139 16.74 -6.75 10.61
C TRP A 139 17.52 -7.49 9.50
N TYR A 140 17.85 -8.78 9.71
CA TYR A 140 18.64 -9.60 8.79
C TYR A 140 17.81 -10.51 7.88
N ASP A 141 16.51 -10.69 8.12
CA ASP A 141 15.64 -11.58 7.33
C ASP A 141 14.42 -10.85 6.72
N THR A 142 14.37 -9.52 6.88
CA THR A 142 13.27 -8.71 6.39
C THR A 142 13.26 -8.62 4.86
N PRO A 143 12.10 -8.81 4.20
CA PRO A 143 11.95 -8.51 2.77
C PRO A 143 11.86 -7.01 2.49
N ASN A 144 11.75 -6.17 3.53
CA ASN A 144 11.68 -4.72 3.38
C ASN A 144 13.05 -4.15 3.05
N ILE A 145 13.23 -3.64 1.85
CA ILE A 145 14.46 -2.96 1.43
C ILE A 145 14.40 -1.44 1.67
N ARG A 146 13.24 -0.94 2.03
CA ARG A 146 12.98 0.46 2.40
C ARG A 146 12.28 0.54 3.73
N VAL A 147 12.64 1.54 4.50
CA VAL A 147 11.90 1.96 5.70
C VAL A 147 11.52 3.42 5.52
N GLY A 148 10.29 3.75 5.87
CA GLY A 148 9.78 5.10 5.72
C GLY A 148 8.87 5.49 6.89
N THR A 149 8.69 6.79 7.04
CA THR A 149 7.77 7.34 8.02
C THR A 149 6.58 8.00 7.32
N HIS A 150 5.52 8.29 8.07
CA HIS A 150 4.41 9.06 7.52
C HIS A 150 4.89 10.38 6.91
N ALA A 151 5.80 11.10 7.57
CA ALA A 151 6.33 12.37 7.08
C ALA A 151 7.20 12.21 5.81
N ASP A 152 7.97 11.13 5.71
CA ASP A 152 8.84 10.88 4.54
C ASP A 152 8.06 10.66 3.26
N LEU A 153 6.88 10.01 3.32
CA LEU A 153 6.07 9.82 2.12
C LEU A 153 5.47 11.14 1.63
N ALA A 154 5.09 12.05 2.54
CA ALA A 154 4.64 13.40 2.14
C ALA A 154 5.72 14.11 1.32
N LEU A 155 6.96 14.07 1.81
CA LEU A 155 8.11 14.66 1.14
C LEU A 155 8.40 13.97 -0.20
N LEU A 156 8.33 12.64 -0.24
CA LEU A 156 8.55 11.87 -1.47
C LEU A 156 7.47 12.16 -2.51
N ALA A 157 6.19 12.27 -2.11
CA ALA A 157 5.10 12.64 -3.00
C ALA A 157 5.31 14.04 -3.60
N GLN A 158 5.69 15.01 -2.78
CA GLN A 158 6.02 16.37 -3.23
C GLN A 158 7.18 16.37 -4.24
N ARG A 159 8.30 15.70 -3.93
CA ARG A 159 9.47 15.56 -4.83
C ARG A 159 9.15 14.81 -6.11
N SER A 160 8.13 14.00 -6.10
CA SER A 160 7.65 13.25 -7.27
C SER A 160 6.69 14.05 -8.15
N GLY A 161 6.32 15.27 -7.75
CA GLY A 161 5.34 16.11 -8.45
C GLY A 161 3.92 15.56 -8.31
N LEU A 162 3.60 14.95 -7.17
CA LEU A 162 2.29 14.38 -6.92
C LEU A 162 1.48 15.25 -5.97
N ARG A 163 0.18 15.31 -6.18
CA ARG A 163 -0.75 15.98 -5.27
C ARG A 163 -1.24 15.00 -4.21
N VAL A 164 -1.03 15.34 -2.95
CA VAL A 164 -1.63 14.62 -1.82
C VAL A 164 -3.07 15.11 -1.65
N LEU A 165 -4.03 14.22 -1.89
CA LEU A 165 -5.46 14.52 -1.73
C LEU A 165 -5.89 14.39 -0.27
N ASP A 166 -5.34 13.39 0.43
CA ASP A 166 -5.58 13.13 1.85
C ASP A 166 -4.45 12.27 2.41
N SER A 167 -4.17 12.39 3.72
CA SER A 167 -3.24 11.53 4.42
C SER A 167 -3.62 11.37 5.89
N PHE A 168 -3.46 10.16 6.41
CA PHE A 168 -3.73 9.83 7.81
C PHE A 168 -2.94 8.59 8.22
N GLY A 169 -2.88 8.37 9.52
CA GLY A 169 -2.41 7.10 10.07
C GLY A 169 -3.56 6.11 10.20
N LEU A 170 -3.26 4.82 10.14
CA LEU A 170 -4.24 3.77 10.39
C LEU A 170 -3.73 2.88 11.53
N GLN A 171 -4.56 2.69 12.55
CA GLN A 171 -4.27 1.86 13.70
C GLN A 171 -5.51 1.04 14.07
N ASP A 172 -5.43 -0.28 13.93
CA ASP A 172 -6.49 -1.23 14.28
C ASP A 172 -7.88 -0.88 13.66
N GLY A 173 -7.86 -0.42 12.41
CA GLY A 173 -9.05 -0.02 11.66
C GLY A 173 -9.51 1.41 11.87
N ALA A 174 -8.90 2.15 12.82
CA ALA A 174 -9.24 3.55 13.11
C ALA A 174 -8.28 4.52 12.39
N GLU A 175 -8.84 5.58 11.80
CA GLU A 175 -8.07 6.68 11.24
C GLU A 175 -7.48 7.55 12.36
N ILE A 176 -6.19 7.81 12.29
CA ILE A 176 -5.44 8.66 13.22
C ILE A 176 -4.98 9.91 12.47
N ARG A 177 -5.66 11.02 12.70
CA ARG A 177 -5.34 12.31 12.07
C ARG A 177 -4.48 13.22 12.94
N LEU A 178 -4.57 13.10 14.26
CA LEU A 178 -3.71 13.84 15.19
C LEU A 178 -2.40 13.09 15.42
N ALA A 179 -1.26 13.71 15.05
CA ALA A 179 0.09 13.15 15.16
C ALA A 179 0.22 11.74 14.54
N PRO A 180 -0.22 11.51 13.28
CA PRO A 180 -0.24 10.18 12.66
C PRO A 180 1.15 9.54 12.62
N ASN A 181 2.19 10.36 12.43
CA ASN A 181 3.58 9.90 12.41
C ASN A 181 4.03 9.26 13.75
N LEU A 182 3.41 9.61 14.86
CA LEU A 182 3.73 9.05 16.18
C LEU A 182 2.77 7.93 16.59
N ARG A 183 1.48 8.10 16.28
CA ARG A 183 0.41 7.31 16.90
C ARG A 183 -0.10 6.15 16.03
N ALA A 184 0.29 6.07 14.76
CA ALA A 184 -0.20 5.05 13.84
C ALA A 184 0.89 4.12 13.36
N GLY A 185 0.60 2.83 13.32
CA GLY A 185 1.50 1.80 12.79
C GLY A 185 1.51 1.70 11.27
N THR A 186 0.48 2.21 10.60
CA THR A 186 0.39 2.25 9.13
C THR A 186 0.17 3.69 8.67
N SER A 187 0.90 4.10 7.64
CA SER A 187 0.69 5.38 6.94
C SER A 187 -0.20 5.14 5.73
N VAL A 188 -1.17 6.02 5.51
CA VAL A 188 -2.09 5.97 4.37
C VAL A 188 -2.09 7.30 3.64
N TYR A 189 -1.98 7.25 2.31
CA TYR A 189 -1.99 8.41 1.43
C TYR A 189 -2.94 8.17 0.25
N ARG A 190 -3.73 9.18 -0.07
CA ARG A 190 -4.46 9.28 -1.34
C ARG A 190 -3.73 10.29 -2.21
N LEU A 191 -3.30 9.86 -3.36
CA LEU A 191 -2.45 10.62 -4.28
C LEU A 191 -3.15 10.79 -5.62
N ALA A 192 -2.86 11.90 -6.28
CA ALA A 192 -3.25 12.13 -7.68
C ALA A 192 -2.10 12.82 -8.44
N ARG A 193 -2.21 12.85 -9.75
CA ARG A 193 -1.35 13.68 -10.59
C ARG A 193 -1.57 15.16 -10.25
N ALA A 194 -0.48 15.93 -10.23
CA ALA A 194 -0.53 17.38 -10.02
C ALA A 194 -1.16 18.09 -11.23
#